data_7f86a807dd08a965c6b80ad198419dd9
#
_entry.id   7f86a807dd08a965c6b80ad198419dd9
#
_cell.length_a   1.000
_cell.length_b   1.000
_cell.length_c   1.000
_cell.angle_alpha   90.00
_cell.angle_beta   90.00
_cell.angle_gamma   90.00
#
_symmetry.space_group_name_H-M   'P 1'
#
loop_
_entity.id
_entity.type
_entity.pdbx_description
1 polymer ?
#
loop_
_entity_poly.entity_id
_entity_poly.type
_entity_poly.pdbx_seq_one_letter_code
_entity_poly.pdbx_strand_id
1 'polypeptide(L)'
;KDWAINQKMKSMYPETTRINLKRLDVWTSPNEAKWINEVVNRINLYSKKGDPILALPLNPVFYFLTDRVNPTPYEWVLPGMLSENEELKMVDTLRDNLPKLVVYVDIAIDGKDERRLKNYAPHLYKFLVDRYSFQEMIGLFQILLPKR
;
A
#
# COMPACT_ATOMS: atom_id res chain seq x y z
N LYS A 1 -17.28 -20.20 19.13
CA LYS A 1 -16.29 -19.26 19.72
C LYS A 1 -16.31 -17.88 19.05
N ASP A 2 -16.38 -17.82 17.72
CA ASP A 2 -16.30 -16.54 16.97
C ASP A 2 -17.53 -15.64 17.18
N TRP A 3 -18.72 -16.20 17.36
CA TRP A 3 -19.95 -15.42 17.56
C TRP A 3 -19.91 -14.55 18.82
N ALA A 4 -19.49 -15.12 19.95
CA ALA A 4 -19.44 -14.39 21.22
C ALA A 4 -18.38 -13.27 21.21
N ILE A 5 -17.21 -13.52 20.58
CA ILE A 5 -16.16 -12.52 20.40
C ILE A 5 -16.67 -11.39 19.50
N ASN A 6 -17.35 -11.72 18.40
CA ASN A 6 -17.91 -10.75 17.47
C ASN A 6 -18.97 -9.86 18.13
N GLN A 7 -19.85 -10.44 18.95
CA GLN A 7 -20.86 -9.68 19.69
C GLN A 7 -20.22 -8.74 20.73
N LYS A 8 -19.21 -9.22 21.44
CA LYS A 8 -18.47 -8.41 22.41
C LYS A 8 -17.74 -7.26 21.74
N MET A 9 -17.03 -7.52 20.65
CA MET A 9 -16.33 -6.48 19.88
C MET A 9 -17.29 -5.42 19.35
N LYS A 10 -18.42 -5.84 18.77
CA LYS A 10 -19.44 -4.91 18.25
C LYS A 10 -20.12 -4.08 19.34
N SER A 11 -20.28 -4.63 20.54
CA SER A 11 -20.83 -3.87 21.68
C SER A 11 -19.83 -2.84 22.25
N MET A 12 -18.54 -3.15 22.22
CA MET A 12 -17.48 -2.25 22.68
C MET A 12 -17.09 -1.19 21.63
N TYR A 13 -17.21 -1.52 20.36
CA TYR A 13 -16.83 -0.68 19.22
C TYR A 13 -17.92 -0.70 18.14
N PRO A 14 -19.06 -0.03 18.37
CA PRO A 14 -20.23 -0.10 17.47
C PRO A 14 -19.95 0.45 16.06
N GLU A 15 -19.01 1.37 15.95
CA GLU A 15 -18.60 1.99 14.67
C GLU A 15 -17.60 1.13 13.87
N THR A 16 -17.36 -0.11 14.26
CA THR A 16 -16.44 -1.00 13.54
C THR A 16 -17.20 -2.05 12.73
N THR A 17 -16.57 -2.52 11.68
CA THR A 17 -17.04 -3.65 10.86
C THR A 17 -15.93 -4.68 10.71
N ARG A 18 -16.32 -5.92 10.44
CA ARG A 18 -15.37 -7.02 10.25
C ARG A 18 -14.93 -7.07 8.79
N ILE A 19 -13.62 -7.06 8.57
CA ILE A 19 -13.04 -7.46 7.30
C ILE A 19 -12.79 -8.96 7.37
N ASN A 20 -13.41 -9.70 6.47
CA ASN A 20 -13.20 -11.14 6.32
C ASN A 20 -12.68 -11.42 4.90
N LEU A 21 -11.41 -11.24 4.71
CA LEU A 21 -10.67 -11.66 3.53
C LEU A 21 -10.00 -13.01 3.82
N LYS A 22 -9.64 -13.74 2.76
CA LYS A 22 -9.02 -15.07 2.88
C LYS A 22 -7.87 -15.16 3.90
N ARG A 23 -7.16 -14.06 4.14
CA ARG A 23 -6.00 -13.97 5.04
C ARG A 23 -6.12 -12.88 6.10
N LEU A 24 -7.22 -12.17 6.16
CA LEU A 24 -7.40 -11.07 7.11
C LEU A 24 -8.78 -11.15 7.73
N ASP A 25 -8.80 -11.31 9.03
CA ASP A 25 -10.01 -11.32 9.83
C ASP A 25 -9.84 -10.34 11.00
N VAL A 26 -10.18 -9.08 10.75
CA VAL A 26 -10.01 -7.99 11.72
C VAL A 26 -11.23 -7.07 11.73
N TRP A 27 -11.36 -6.32 12.81
CA TRP A 27 -12.34 -5.25 12.96
C TRP A 27 -11.69 -3.90 12.67
N THR A 28 -12.34 -3.12 11.82
CA THR A 28 -11.90 -1.77 11.48
C THR A 28 -13.10 -0.88 11.17
N SER A 29 -12.86 0.39 10.86
CA SER A 29 -13.95 1.26 10.42
C SER A 29 -14.58 0.76 9.12
N PRO A 30 -15.89 0.97 8.90
CA PRO A 30 -16.56 0.57 7.65
C PRO A 30 -15.88 1.13 6.39
N ASN A 31 -15.41 2.36 6.45
CA ASN A 31 -14.72 2.99 5.33
C ASN A 31 -13.39 2.31 5.00
N GLU A 32 -12.56 2.05 6.02
CA GLU A 32 -11.29 1.34 5.82
C GLU A 32 -11.51 -0.07 5.29
N ALA A 33 -12.51 -0.80 5.81
CA ALA A 33 -12.88 -2.11 5.30
C ALA A 33 -13.23 -2.08 3.81
N LYS A 34 -14.04 -1.10 3.39
CA LYS A 34 -14.41 -0.88 2.00
C LYS A 34 -13.18 -0.57 1.14
N TRP A 35 -12.33 0.36 1.57
CA TRP A 35 -11.14 0.75 0.81
C TRP A 35 -10.16 -0.40 0.65
N ILE A 36 -9.89 -1.16 1.72
CA ILE A 36 -8.99 -2.33 1.65
C ILE A 36 -9.52 -3.37 0.67
N ASN A 37 -10.81 -3.68 0.72
CA ASN A 37 -11.44 -4.61 -0.22
C ASN A 37 -11.33 -4.13 -1.68
N GLU A 38 -11.59 -2.86 -1.93
CA GLU A 38 -11.49 -2.28 -3.27
C GLU A 38 -10.05 -2.26 -3.78
N VAL A 39 -9.06 -1.91 -2.95
CA VAL A 39 -7.65 -1.98 -3.32
C VAL A 39 -7.23 -3.41 -3.66
N VAL A 40 -7.62 -4.40 -2.84
CA VAL A 40 -7.33 -5.82 -3.11
C VAL A 40 -7.95 -6.23 -4.46
N ASN A 41 -9.17 -5.82 -4.76
CA ASN A 41 -9.81 -6.10 -6.04
C ASN A 41 -9.04 -5.49 -7.22
N ARG A 42 -8.51 -4.27 -7.08
CA ARG A 42 -7.68 -3.64 -8.12
C ARG A 42 -6.35 -4.35 -8.31
N ILE A 43 -5.70 -4.74 -7.21
CA ILE A 43 -4.46 -5.53 -7.30
C ILE A 43 -4.73 -6.84 -8.05
N ASN A 44 -5.83 -7.53 -7.75
CA ASN A 44 -6.21 -8.76 -8.42
C ASN A 44 -6.59 -8.56 -9.91
N LEU A 45 -7.12 -7.40 -10.25
CA LEU A 45 -7.47 -7.06 -11.64
C LEU A 45 -6.21 -6.81 -12.51
N TYR A 46 -5.20 -6.13 -11.97
CA TYR A 46 -4.03 -5.66 -12.72
C TYR A 46 -2.79 -6.56 -12.57
N SER A 47 -2.85 -7.56 -11.73
CA SER A 47 -1.71 -8.47 -11.48
C SER A 47 -2.16 -9.89 -11.15
N LYS A 48 -1.21 -10.81 -11.18
CA LYS A 48 -1.38 -12.23 -10.82
C LYS A 48 -0.58 -12.53 -9.55
N LYS A 49 -0.86 -13.67 -8.91
CA LYS A 49 -0.06 -14.15 -7.78
C LYS A 49 1.40 -14.26 -8.19
N GLY A 50 2.29 -13.82 -7.31
CA GLY A 50 3.74 -13.80 -7.54
C GLY A 50 4.23 -12.60 -8.34
N ASP A 51 3.35 -11.80 -8.95
CA ASP A 51 3.77 -10.57 -9.64
C ASP A 51 4.30 -9.54 -8.65
N PRO A 52 5.30 -8.73 -9.05
CA PRO A 52 5.75 -7.61 -8.26
C PRO A 52 4.71 -6.49 -8.25
N ILE A 53 4.41 -5.98 -7.06
CA ILE A 53 3.66 -4.74 -6.84
C ILE A 53 4.44 -3.86 -5.86
N LEU A 54 4.10 -2.59 -5.77
CA LEU A 54 4.71 -1.68 -4.80
C LEU A 54 3.64 -0.99 -3.98
N ALA A 55 3.74 -1.04 -2.66
CA ALA A 55 2.82 -0.39 -1.73
C ALA A 55 3.58 0.60 -0.84
N LEU A 56 3.35 1.90 -1.07
CA LEU A 56 4.12 2.99 -0.46
C LEU A 56 3.22 4.00 0.27
N PRO A 57 3.76 4.63 1.29
CA PRO A 57 5.01 4.34 1.99
C PRO A 57 4.86 3.27 3.10
N LEU A 58 3.63 2.94 3.52
CA LEU A 58 3.35 2.23 4.79
C LEU A 58 2.37 1.07 4.66
N ASN A 59 2.19 0.47 3.49
CA ASN A 59 1.09 -0.47 3.25
C ASN A 59 1.53 -1.91 2.91
N PRO A 60 2.42 -2.55 3.71
CA PRO A 60 2.91 -3.90 3.41
C PRO A 60 1.83 -4.98 3.46
N VAL A 61 0.70 -4.71 4.12
CA VAL A 61 -0.43 -5.63 4.22
C VAL A 61 -0.93 -6.11 2.86
N PHE A 62 -0.84 -5.30 1.83
CA PHE A 62 -1.30 -5.67 0.48
C PHE A 62 -0.48 -6.78 -0.16
N TYR A 63 0.82 -6.89 0.12
CA TYR A 63 1.63 -8.02 -0.34
C TYR A 63 1.09 -9.34 0.21
N PHE A 64 0.83 -9.36 1.52
CA PHE A 64 0.30 -10.52 2.22
C PHE A 64 -1.12 -10.89 1.75
N LEU A 65 -2.02 -9.89 1.66
CA LEU A 65 -3.42 -10.14 1.32
C LEU A 65 -3.61 -10.67 -0.10
N THR A 66 -2.69 -10.35 -1.00
CA THR A 66 -2.86 -10.61 -2.43
C THR A 66 -1.90 -11.65 -3.00
N ASP A 67 -0.99 -12.20 -2.21
CA ASP A 67 0.09 -13.07 -2.67
C ASP A 67 0.97 -12.42 -3.75
N ARG A 68 1.20 -11.12 -3.65
CA ARG A 68 2.11 -10.37 -4.52
C ARG A 68 3.44 -10.18 -3.82
N VAL A 69 4.46 -9.90 -4.61
CA VAL A 69 5.83 -9.79 -4.13
C VAL A 69 6.22 -8.31 -4.05
N ASN A 70 6.86 -7.94 -2.94
CA ASN A 70 7.60 -6.69 -2.88
C ASN A 70 8.95 -6.89 -3.59
N PRO A 71 9.23 -6.17 -4.68
CA PRO A 71 10.50 -6.34 -5.41
C PRO A 71 11.70 -5.72 -4.68
N THR A 72 11.48 -5.05 -3.56
CA THR A 72 12.51 -4.39 -2.76
C THR A 72 12.71 -5.06 -1.41
N PRO A 73 13.84 -4.85 -0.72
CA PRO A 73 14.03 -5.36 0.64
C PRO A 73 13.32 -4.52 1.72
N TYR A 74 12.57 -3.48 1.33
CA TYR A 74 11.95 -2.55 2.26
C TYR A 74 10.43 -2.73 2.27
N GLU A 75 9.85 -3.10 3.40
CA GLU A 75 8.40 -3.23 3.57
C GLU A 75 7.70 -1.87 3.69
N TRP A 76 8.42 -0.88 4.17
CA TRP A 76 8.02 0.52 4.29
C TRP A 76 9.18 1.45 3.97
N VAL A 77 8.86 2.67 3.58
CA VAL A 77 9.85 3.71 3.30
C VAL A 77 9.48 4.94 4.11
N LEU A 78 10.15 5.12 5.24
CA LEU A 78 9.91 6.24 6.16
C LEU A 78 11.02 7.29 6.07
N PRO A 79 10.77 8.54 6.51
CA PRO A 79 11.79 9.56 6.57
C PRO A 79 13.02 9.11 7.38
N GLY A 80 14.21 9.22 6.79
CA GLY A 80 15.47 8.86 7.43
C GLY A 80 15.83 7.37 7.40
N MET A 81 14.99 6.51 6.80
CA MET A 81 15.31 5.08 6.67
C MET A 81 16.33 4.77 5.59
N LEU A 82 16.31 5.52 4.50
CA LEU A 82 17.21 5.31 3.36
C LEU A 82 18.21 6.44 3.26
N SER A 83 19.48 6.10 3.08
CA SER A 83 20.46 7.02 2.52
C SER A 83 20.15 7.24 1.03
N GLU A 84 20.71 8.29 0.44
CA GLU A 84 20.54 8.56 -0.99
C GLU A 84 21.00 7.38 -1.85
N ASN A 85 22.13 6.74 -1.50
CA ASN A 85 22.62 5.55 -2.19
C ASN A 85 21.66 4.36 -2.10
N GLU A 86 21.05 4.13 -0.95
CA GLU A 86 20.06 3.05 -0.77
C GLU A 86 18.80 3.35 -1.55
N GLU A 87 18.35 4.60 -1.57
CA GLU A 87 17.21 5.04 -2.38
C GLU A 87 17.46 4.81 -3.88
N LEU A 88 18.66 5.20 -4.39
CA LEU A 88 19.03 4.98 -5.78
C LEU A 88 19.09 3.50 -6.14
N LYS A 89 19.66 2.66 -5.27
CA LYS A 89 19.66 1.19 -5.45
C LYS A 89 18.26 0.60 -5.46
N MET A 90 17.37 1.12 -4.62
CA MET A 90 15.97 0.72 -4.61
C MET A 90 15.31 1.07 -5.95
N VAL A 91 15.54 2.27 -6.47
CA VAL A 91 15.02 2.69 -7.78
C VAL A 91 15.54 1.80 -8.91
N ASP A 92 16.82 1.44 -8.89
CA ASP A 92 17.40 0.52 -9.89
C ASP A 92 16.76 -0.87 -9.82
N THR A 93 16.56 -1.39 -8.61
CA THR A 93 15.83 -2.66 -8.40
C THR A 93 14.41 -2.61 -8.97
N LEU A 94 13.71 -1.48 -8.78
CA LEU A 94 12.36 -1.28 -9.31
C LEU A 94 12.33 -1.14 -10.84
N ARG A 95 13.38 -0.58 -11.45
CA ARG A 95 13.52 -0.52 -12.91
C ARG A 95 13.73 -1.89 -13.53
N ASP A 96 14.54 -2.74 -12.88
CA ASP A 96 14.84 -4.09 -13.34
C ASP A 96 13.66 -5.05 -13.16
N ASN A 97 12.84 -4.83 -12.15
CA ASN A 97 11.65 -5.62 -11.85
C ASN A 97 10.44 -4.70 -11.62
N LEU A 98 9.93 -4.14 -12.73
CA LEU A 98 8.90 -3.11 -12.71
C LEU A 98 7.60 -3.63 -12.09
N PRO A 99 7.12 -3.03 -10.98
CA PRO A 99 5.84 -3.37 -10.37
C PRO A 99 4.66 -3.24 -11.35
N LYS A 100 3.76 -4.22 -11.34
CA LYS A 100 2.54 -4.24 -12.19
C LYS A 100 1.59 -3.12 -11.85
N LEU A 101 1.58 -2.68 -10.60
CA LEU A 101 0.90 -1.48 -10.12
C LEU A 101 1.57 -0.98 -8.85
N VAL A 102 1.28 0.27 -8.51
CA VAL A 102 1.69 0.88 -7.24
C VAL A 102 0.44 1.28 -6.48
N VAL A 103 0.37 0.92 -5.20
CA VAL A 103 -0.57 1.47 -4.23
C VAL A 103 0.16 2.54 -3.44
N TYR A 104 -0.23 3.79 -3.61
CA TYR A 104 0.45 4.94 -3.02
C TYR A 104 -0.48 5.76 -2.14
N VAL A 105 0.00 6.15 -0.96
CA VAL A 105 -0.68 7.11 -0.09
C VAL A 105 0.20 8.34 0.06
N ASP A 106 -0.30 9.49 -0.37
CA ASP A 106 0.38 10.77 -0.16
C ASP A 106 0.10 11.29 1.25
N ILE A 107 0.87 10.79 2.20
CA ILE A 107 0.73 11.13 3.61
C ILE A 107 1.91 11.97 4.11
N ALA A 108 1.60 13.04 4.84
CA ALA A 108 2.58 13.81 5.61
C ALA A 108 2.82 13.09 6.95
N ILE A 109 3.92 12.37 7.09
CA ILE A 109 4.26 11.68 8.33
C ILE A 109 4.36 12.69 9.47
N ASP A 110 3.69 12.41 10.59
CA ASP A 110 3.55 13.34 11.73
C ASP A 110 2.97 14.73 11.36
N GLY A 111 2.19 14.81 10.27
CA GLY A 111 1.55 16.03 9.82
C GLY A 111 2.50 17.08 9.21
N LYS A 112 3.76 16.72 8.95
CA LYS A 112 4.78 17.62 8.43
C LYS A 112 4.98 17.43 6.93
N ASP A 113 4.81 18.47 6.13
CA ASP A 113 4.91 18.38 4.66
C ASP A 113 6.27 17.93 4.17
N GLU A 114 7.35 18.34 4.83
CA GLU A 114 8.70 17.87 4.54
C GLU A 114 8.87 16.36 4.74
N ARG A 115 7.94 15.72 5.44
CA ARG A 115 7.90 14.26 5.66
C ARG A 115 6.90 13.54 4.74
N ARG A 116 6.61 14.11 3.59
CA ARG A 116 5.97 13.41 2.45
C ARG A 116 7.03 12.72 1.59
N LEU A 117 6.67 11.60 0.98
CA LEU A 117 7.59 10.81 0.15
C LEU A 117 8.34 11.66 -0.88
N LYS A 118 7.65 12.58 -1.55
CA LYS A 118 8.26 13.50 -2.54
C LYS A 118 9.42 14.32 -1.99
N ASN A 119 9.46 14.58 -0.68
CA ASN A 119 10.46 15.41 -0.03
C ASN A 119 11.56 14.58 0.64
N TYR A 120 11.26 13.43 1.24
CA TYR A 120 12.29 12.61 1.91
C TYR A 120 12.86 11.48 1.04
N ALA A 121 12.18 11.11 -0.04
CA ALA A 121 12.66 10.12 -1.02
C ALA A 121 12.41 10.62 -2.46
N PRO A 122 13.07 11.73 -2.87
CA PRO A 122 12.78 12.40 -4.13
C PRO A 122 13.12 11.56 -5.37
N HIS A 123 14.13 10.70 -5.33
CA HIS A 123 14.49 9.81 -6.44
C HIS A 123 13.42 8.72 -6.65
N LEU A 124 12.92 8.15 -5.55
CA LEU A 124 11.82 7.19 -5.61
C LEU A 124 10.54 7.85 -6.10
N TYR A 125 10.21 9.03 -5.59
CA TYR A 125 9.04 9.79 -6.06
C TYR A 125 9.15 10.16 -7.55
N LYS A 126 10.32 10.60 -8.00
CA LYS A 126 10.58 10.86 -9.42
C LYS A 126 10.39 9.61 -10.27
N PHE A 127 10.88 8.46 -9.82
CA PHE A 127 10.64 7.18 -10.49
C PHE A 127 9.14 6.89 -10.66
N LEU A 128 8.32 7.11 -9.62
CA LEU A 128 6.86 6.93 -9.71
C LEU A 128 6.26 7.85 -10.77
N VAL A 129 6.60 9.14 -10.73
CA VAL A 129 6.09 10.13 -11.69
C VAL A 129 6.51 9.81 -13.14
N ASP A 130 7.74 9.38 -13.33
CA ASP A 130 8.28 9.11 -14.67
C ASP A 130 7.70 7.82 -15.28
N ARG A 131 7.45 6.79 -14.46
CA ARG A 131 7.12 5.43 -14.94
C ARG A 131 5.66 5.05 -14.81
N TYR A 132 4.90 5.75 -13.98
CA TYR A 132 3.51 5.43 -13.68
C TYR A 132 2.58 6.60 -13.98
N SER A 133 1.33 6.27 -14.26
CA SER A 133 0.23 7.22 -14.36
C SER A 133 -0.82 6.93 -13.30
N PHE A 134 -1.45 7.97 -12.79
CA PHE A 134 -2.58 7.88 -11.89
C PHE A 134 -3.77 7.22 -12.61
N GLN A 135 -4.36 6.20 -12.01
CA GLN A 135 -5.53 5.52 -12.51
C GLN A 135 -6.80 5.92 -11.75
N GLU A 136 -6.79 5.79 -10.43
CA GLU A 136 -7.93 6.09 -9.57
C GLU A 136 -7.53 6.31 -8.11
N MET A 137 -8.44 6.92 -7.35
CA MET A 137 -8.35 7.07 -5.90
C MET A 137 -9.36 6.15 -5.22
N ILE A 138 -8.93 5.37 -4.25
CA ILE A 138 -9.78 4.54 -3.38
C ILE A 138 -9.54 4.98 -1.93
N GLY A 139 -10.43 5.81 -1.40
CA GLY A 139 -10.18 6.46 -0.12
C GLY A 139 -8.89 7.29 -0.15
N LEU A 140 -7.91 6.92 0.67
CA LEU A 140 -6.59 7.55 0.69
C LEU A 140 -5.59 6.90 -0.29
N PHE A 141 -5.96 5.77 -0.91
CA PHE A 141 -5.06 4.99 -1.75
C PHE A 141 -5.14 5.45 -3.21
N GLN A 142 -4.02 5.82 -3.77
CA GLN A 142 -3.87 6.05 -5.20
C GLN A 142 -3.42 4.75 -5.87
N ILE A 143 -4.11 4.35 -6.93
CA ILE A 143 -3.70 3.26 -7.79
C ILE A 143 -2.96 3.85 -8.98
N LEU A 144 -1.70 3.45 -9.14
CA LEU A 144 -0.86 3.89 -10.25
C LEU A 144 -0.54 2.70 -11.14
N LEU A 145 -0.64 2.87 -12.44
CA LEU A 145 -0.31 1.85 -13.44
C LEU A 145 0.89 2.27 -14.28
N PRO A 146 1.72 1.31 -14.75
CA PRO A 146 2.83 1.62 -15.64
C PRO A 146 2.37 2.40 -16.87
N LYS A 147 3.11 3.43 -17.22
CA LYS A 147 2.89 4.14 -18.49
C LYS A 147 3.18 3.20 -19.67
N ARG A 148 2.37 3.30 -20.68
CA ARG A 148 2.55 2.57 -21.95
C ARG A 148 3.67 3.20 -22.78
#